data_93644189e12b7d3cea8e56feb105fee2
#
_entry.id   93644189e12b7d3cea8e56feb105fee2
#
_cell.length_a   1.000
_cell.length_b   1.000
_cell.length_c   1.000
_cell.angle_alpha   90.00
_cell.angle_beta   90.00
_cell.angle_gamma   90.00
#
_symmetry.space_group_name_H-M   'P 1'
#
loop_
_entity.id
_entity.type
_entity.pdbx_description
1 polymer ?
#
loop_
_entity_poly.entity_id
_entity_poly.type
_entity_poly.pdbx_seq_one_letter_code
_entity_poly.pdbx_strand_id
1 'polypeptide(L)'
;MEGDTALVVDVTVGNETLTLRSTIRYPKVGQPPYALMIGTSHLSLPKQLFDNRPIAIMTFHEKQVNDYGQWGPHHERGEHPFDRLYPDLVANGAYSEWAWGLSRLIDGLQQLGPEVTKIDTRRIGVSGCSYAGKMALYCGAFDERIALTIAQEPGGGGAAAWRKSHESKENVEDIDKTDYHWFLESQREHFSGDNVYRLPYDQHELCAMVCPRALLLLGNPDYPWLSDAAMVPSAEAASKVWQRFGIADRMGWSIVGGHGHCQLPESQWPVVQKFLDKFLIGDN
;
A
#
# COMPACT_ATOMS: atom_id res chain seq x y z
N MET A 1 -1.96 8.42 27.04
CA MET A 1 -2.87 9.53 26.68
C MET A 1 -4.10 8.89 26.07
N GLU A 2 -5.26 9.17 26.60
CA GLU A 2 -6.52 8.79 25.97
C GLU A 2 -6.89 9.94 25.01
N GLY A 3 -6.91 9.66 23.73
CA GLY A 3 -7.34 10.62 22.71
C GLY A 3 -6.58 10.49 21.42
N ASP A 4 -7.19 10.96 20.34
CA ASP A 4 -6.60 11.02 19.02
C ASP A 4 -5.74 12.29 18.91
N THR A 5 -4.58 12.19 18.23
CA THR A 5 -3.69 13.32 17.99
C THR A 5 -3.65 13.64 16.49
N ALA A 6 -3.93 14.88 16.12
CA ALA A 6 -3.82 15.33 14.75
C ALA A 6 -2.34 15.52 14.37
N LEU A 7 -1.96 14.97 13.21
CA LEU A 7 -0.72 15.25 12.51
C LEU A 7 -1.05 16.16 11.32
N VAL A 8 -0.34 17.27 11.22
CA VAL A 8 -0.45 18.22 10.10
C VAL A 8 0.93 18.42 9.51
N VAL A 9 1.05 18.24 8.20
CA VAL A 9 2.30 18.38 7.47
C VAL A 9 2.08 19.32 6.29
N ASP A 10 2.78 20.43 6.28
CA ASP A 10 2.82 21.36 5.14
C ASP A 10 4.01 21.01 4.25
N VAL A 11 3.74 20.77 2.98
CA VAL A 11 4.75 20.51 1.96
C VAL A 11 4.77 21.68 0.99
N THR A 12 5.88 22.43 0.96
CA THR A 12 6.02 23.62 0.12
C THR A 12 7.03 23.37 -0.99
N VAL A 13 6.64 23.67 -2.22
CA VAL A 13 7.49 23.62 -3.41
C VAL A 13 7.33 24.94 -4.16
N GLY A 14 8.41 25.70 -4.24
CA GLY A 14 8.32 27.07 -4.78
C GLY A 14 7.36 27.94 -3.95
N ASN A 15 6.28 28.40 -4.56
CA ASN A 15 5.25 29.22 -3.92
C ASN A 15 3.97 28.43 -3.56
N GLU A 16 3.92 27.15 -3.89
CA GLU A 16 2.76 26.29 -3.66
C GLU A 16 2.95 25.49 -2.37
N THR A 17 1.86 25.33 -1.62
CA THR A 17 1.84 24.51 -0.38
C THR A 17 0.67 23.55 -0.39
N LEU A 18 0.96 22.28 -0.12
CA LEU A 18 -0.02 21.24 0.14
C LEU A 18 0.00 20.88 1.61
N THR A 19 -1.14 20.98 2.29
CA THR A 19 -1.31 20.59 3.70
C THR A 19 -1.90 19.19 3.77
N LEU A 20 -1.17 18.25 4.33
CA LEU A 20 -1.62 16.89 4.63
C LEU A 20 -2.04 16.80 6.09
N ARG A 21 -3.20 16.19 6.34
CA ARG A 21 -3.77 15.99 7.68
C ARG A 21 -4.08 14.53 7.91
N SER A 22 -3.73 14.05 9.08
CA SER A 22 -4.07 12.71 9.53
C SER A 22 -4.32 12.70 11.04
N THR A 23 -4.86 11.60 11.55
CA THR A 23 -5.11 11.40 12.98
C THR A 23 -4.43 10.13 13.45
N ILE A 24 -3.66 10.24 14.51
CA ILE A 24 -3.01 9.10 15.16
C ILE A 24 -3.88 8.68 16.36
N ARG A 25 -4.32 7.43 16.34
CA ARG A 25 -5.00 6.77 17.45
C ARG A 25 -4.02 5.88 18.19
N TYR A 26 -3.82 6.14 19.48
CA TYR A 26 -2.89 5.38 20.30
C TYR A 26 -3.51 4.11 20.87
N PRO A 27 -2.68 3.04 21.06
CA PRO A 27 -3.13 1.82 21.70
C PRO A 27 -3.40 2.05 23.21
N LYS A 28 -4.23 1.17 23.78
CA LYS A 28 -4.49 1.18 25.23
C LYS A 28 -3.48 0.38 26.05
N VAL A 29 -2.59 -0.35 25.37
CA VAL A 29 -1.59 -1.24 25.98
C VAL A 29 -0.18 -0.84 25.57
N GLY A 30 0.80 -1.21 26.38
CA GLY A 30 2.21 -0.89 26.16
C GLY A 30 2.58 0.53 26.55
N GLN A 31 3.79 0.92 26.22
CA GLN A 31 4.35 2.24 26.49
C GLN A 31 4.94 2.85 25.21
N PRO A 32 4.88 4.18 25.03
CA PRO A 32 5.54 4.82 23.88
C PRO A 32 7.07 4.69 23.95
N PRO A 33 7.77 4.77 22.81
CA PRO A 33 7.19 5.01 21.50
C PRO A 33 6.57 3.75 20.89
N TYR A 34 5.40 3.89 20.28
CA TYR A 34 4.63 2.81 19.69
C TYR A 34 5.03 2.54 18.23
N ALA A 35 4.89 1.28 17.79
CA ALA A 35 4.81 1.00 16.38
C ALA A 35 3.58 1.68 15.75
N LEU A 36 3.58 1.86 14.44
CA LEU A 36 2.49 2.50 13.71
C LEU A 36 2.00 1.62 12.57
N MET A 37 0.69 1.42 12.46
CA MET A 37 0.05 0.89 11.26
C MET A 37 -0.69 2.01 10.55
N ILE A 38 -0.35 2.26 9.28
CA ILE A 38 -1.02 3.25 8.43
C ILE A 38 -2.01 2.52 7.51
N GLY A 39 -3.29 2.83 7.64
CA GLY A 39 -4.30 2.40 6.69
C GLY A 39 -4.33 3.34 5.48
N THR A 40 -4.16 2.81 4.27
CA THR A 40 -4.33 3.57 3.04
C THR A 40 -5.82 3.71 2.74
N SER A 41 -6.32 4.95 2.60
CA SER A 41 -7.74 5.32 2.55
C SER A 41 -8.49 5.00 3.86
N HIS A 42 -8.34 3.80 4.38
CA HIS A 42 -8.84 3.35 5.68
C HIS A 42 -8.06 2.10 6.12
N LEU A 43 -8.14 1.76 7.39
CA LEU A 43 -7.59 0.49 7.88
C LEU A 43 -8.55 -0.65 7.53
N SER A 44 -8.17 -1.50 6.59
CA SER A 44 -8.97 -2.68 6.17
C SER A 44 -8.87 -3.86 7.14
N LEU A 45 -7.80 -3.91 7.95
CA LEU A 45 -7.57 -4.98 8.91
C LEU A 45 -8.53 -4.85 10.11
N PRO A 46 -9.12 -5.96 10.59
CA PRO A 46 -10.01 -5.97 11.75
C PRO A 46 -9.37 -5.37 12.98
N LYS A 47 -10.12 -4.53 13.71
CA LYS A 47 -9.66 -3.85 14.92
C LYS A 47 -9.15 -4.83 15.97
N GLN A 48 -9.76 -6.01 16.08
CA GLN A 48 -9.40 -7.07 17.03
C GLN A 48 -7.92 -7.49 16.91
N LEU A 49 -7.31 -7.35 15.74
CA LEU A 49 -5.90 -7.62 15.53
C LEU A 49 -4.99 -6.64 16.29
N PHE A 50 -5.50 -5.49 16.72
CA PHE A 50 -4.75 -4.42 17.38
C PHE A 50 -5.11 -4.25 18.87
N ASP A 51 -6.24 -4.81 19.35
CA ASP A 51 -6.77 -4.54 20.71
C ASP A 51 -5.76 -4.81 21.84
N ASN A 52 -4.88 -5.79 21.69
CA ASN A 52 -3.87 -6.16 22.68
C ASN A 52 -2.42 -5.96 22.19
N ARG A 53 -2.22 -5.07 21.21
CA ARG A 53 -0.90 -4.78 20.63
C ARG A 53 -0.53 -3.31 20.82
N PRO A 54 0.72 -2.99 21.17
CA PRO A 54 1.19 -1.61 21.31
C PRO A 54 1.46 -0.98 19.94
N ILE A 55 0.44 -1.00 19.07
CA ILE A 55 0.50 -0.46 17.71
C ILE A 55 -0.50 0.69 17.62
N ALA A 56 -0.02 1.88 17.33
CA ALA A 56 -0.85 3.03 16.98
C ALA A 56 -1.40 2.88 15.56
N ILE A 57 -2.53 3.51 15.29
CA ILE A 57 -3.18 3.47 13.98
C ILE A 57 -3.28 4.90 13.43
N MET A 58 -2.92 5.07 12.17
CA MET A 58 -3.11 6.31 11.43
C MET A 58 -3.81 6.00 10.10
N THR A 59 -4.63 6.93 9.60
CA THR A 59 -5.22 6.80 8.27
C THR A 59 -4.57 7.80 7.32
N PHE A 60 -4.12 7.32 6.17
CA PHE A 60 -3.72 8.18 5.06
C PHE A 60 -4.94 8.54 4.22
N HIS A 61 -5.23 9.82 4.14
CA HIS A 61 -6.32 10.37 3.33
C HIS A 61 -5.79 10.77 1.96
N GLU A 62 -5.75 9.83 1.05
CA GLU A 62 -5.11 9.91 -0.28
C GLU A 62 -5.64 11.05 -1.14
N LYS A 63 -6.93 11.39 -1.00
CA LYS A 63 -7.58 12.47 -1.76
C LYS A 63 -7.03 13.87 -1.46
N GLN A 64 -6.27 14.03 -0.38
CA GLN A 64 -5.55 15.27 -0.12
C GLN A 64 -4.37 15.47 -1.08
N VAL A 65 -3.90 14.42 -1.71
CA VAL A 65 -2.77 14.42 -2.67
C VAL A 65 -3.27 14.37 -4.10
N ASN A 66 -3.99 13.33 -4.42
CA ASN A 66 -4.67 13.14 -5.69
C ASN A 66 -6.09 12.66 -5.39
N ASP A 67 -7.07 13.48 -5.74
CA ASP A 67 -8.47 13.24 -5.41
C ASP A 67 -9.20 12.40 -6.47
N TYR A 68 -8.45 11.81 -7.41
CA TYR A 68 -9.03 10.89 -8.38
C TYR A 68 -9.78 9.77 -7.67
N GLY A 69 -10.96 9.49 -8.14
CA GLY A 69 -11.79 8.40 -7.67
C GLY A 69 -12.51 7.75 -8.85
N GLN A 70 -12.49 6.44 -8.90
CA GLN A 70 -13.16 5.67 -9.94
C GLN A 70 -14.67 5.96 -10.02
N TRP A 71 -15.25 6.42 -8.92
CA TRP A 71 -16.67 6.72 -8.78
C TRP A 71 -16.89 8.13 -8.22
N GLY A 72 -17.73 8.90 -8.89
CA GLY A 72 -18.11 10.22 -8.46
C GLY A 72 -17.27 11.36 -9.04
N PRO A 73 -17.54 12.61 -8.64
CA PRO A 73 -16.79 13.76 -9.10
C PRO A 73 -15.33 13.70 -8.64
N HIS A 74 -14.42 13.99 -9.53
CA HIS A 74 -12.99 14.13 -9.28
C HIS A 74 -12.39 15.14 -10.26
N HIS A 75 -11.18 15.60 -9.98
CA HIS A 75 -10.41 16.36 -10.94
C HIS A 75 -9.79 15.44 -11.98
N GLU A 76 -9.50 15.99 -13.13
CA GLU A 76 -8.75 15.30 -14.18
C GLU A 76 -7.25 15.41 -13.91
N ARG A 77 -6.47 14.59 -14.62
CA ARG A 77 -5.01 14.62 -14.59
C ARG A 77 -4.50 16.03 -14.91
N GLY A 78 -3.60 16.55 -14.11
CA GLY A 78 -3.11 17.92 -14.18
C GLY A 78 -3.83 18.92 -13.25
N GLU A 79 -4.94 18.52 -12.61
CA GLU A 79 -5.74 19.40 -11.76
C GLU A 79 -5.72 18.97 -10.27
N HIS A 80 -5.07 17.84 -9.94
CA HIS A 80 -4.99 17.34 -8.57
C HIS A 80 -4.14 18.25 -7.68
N PRO A 81 -4.31 18.20 -6.34
CA PRO A 81 -3.45 18.95 -5.43
C PRO A 81 -1.96 18.72 -5.63
N PHE A 82 -1.54 17.48 -5.96
CA PHE A 82 -0.16 17.14 -6.29
C PHE A 82 0.36 17.89 -7.52
N ASP A 83 -0.44 18.00 -8.57
CA ASP A 83 -0.05 18.62 -9.84
C ASP A 83 0.28 20.12 -9.68
N ARG A 84 -0.32 20.78 -8.69
CA ARG A 84 0.02 22.19 -8.39
C ARG A 84 1.44 22.34 -7.84
N LEU A 85 1.94 21.34 -7.08
CA LEU A 85 3.30 21.33 -6.59
C LEU A 85 4.30 20.93 -7.67
N TYR A 86 3.89 20.01 -8.56
CA TYR A 86 4.74 19.37 -9.56
C TYR A 86 4.09 19.37 -10.95
N PRO A 87 3.90 20.55 -11.58
CA PRO A 87 3.20 20.66 -12.86
C PRO A 87 3.88 19.90 -14.00
N ASP A 88 5.15 19.58 -13.88
CA ASP A 88 5.90 18.79 -14.88
C ASP A 88 5.69 17.27 -14.71
N LEU A 89 4.97 16.84 -13.67
CA LEU A 89 4.73 15.42 -13.37
C LEU A 89 3.30 14.96 -13.60
N VAL A 90 2.51 15.70 -14.35
CA VAL A 90 1.09 15.41 -14.63
C VAL A 90 0.86 14.06 -15.34
N ALA A 91 1.88 13.50 -15.98
CA ALA A 91 1.82 12.18 -16.58
C ALA A 91 1.90 11.02 -15.56
N ASN A 92 2.21 11.31 -14.29
CA ASN A 92 2.26 10.32 -13.24
C ASN A 92 0.89 9.68 -13.00
N GLY A 93 0.92 8.45 -12.46
CA GLY A 93 -0.28 7.79 -11.98
C GLY A 93 -0.51 8.06 -10.50
N ALA A 94 -1.79 8.04 -10.11
CA ALA A 94 -2.22 8.33 -8.73
C ALA A 94 -1.49 7.48 -7.68
N TYR A 95 -1.13 6.22 -7.96
CA TYR A 95 -0.39 5.38 -7.00
C TYR A 95 0.99 5.93 -6.64
N SER A 96 1.73 6.49 -7.59
CA SER A 96 3.02 7.12 -7.30
C SER A 96 2.87 8.40 -6.48
N GLU A 97 1.85 9.19 -6.77
CA GLU A 97 1.53 10.42 -6.05
C GLU A 97 1.03 10.14 -4.63
N TRP A 98 0.17 9.15 -4.45
CA TRP A 98 -0.29 8.71 -3.13
C TRP A 98 0.88 8.16 -2.28
N ALA A 99 1.77 7.37 -2.88
CA ALA A 99 2.98 6.90 -2.19
C ALA A 99 3.87 8.07 -1.75
N TRP A 100 4.05 9.08 -2.61
CA TRP A 100 4.74 10.32 -2.25
C TRP A 100 4.06 11.01 -1.06
N GLY A 101 2.73 11.16 -1.09
CA GLY A 101 1.99 11.83 -0.02
C GLY A 101 2.10 11.13 1.32
N LEU A 102 2.02 9.79 1.34
CA LEU A 102 2.23 9.00 2.55
C LEU A 102 3.66 9.18 3.08
N SER A 103 4.66 9.21 2.20
CA SER A 103 6.05 9.48 2.59
C SER A 103 6.21 10.86 3.26
N ARG A 104 5.45 11.88 2.84
CA ARG A 104 5.46 13.21 3.50
C ARG A 104 4.91 13.16 4.91
N LEU A 105 3.89 12.32 5.18
CA LEU A 105 3.43 12.12 6.57
C LEU A 105 4.51 11.44 7.44
N ILE A 106 5.25 10.49 6.88
CA ILE A 106 6.39 9.86 7.58
C ILE A 106 7.50 10.88 7.87
N ASP A 107 7.78 11.80 6.93
CA ASP A 107 8.73 12.90 7.16
C ASP A 107 8.30 13.76 8.35
N GLY A 108 7.01 14.12 8.42
CA GLY A 108 6.46 14.87 9.55
C GLY A 108 6.62 14.14 10.88
N LEU A 109 6.36 12.82 10.91
CA LEU A 109 6.58 12.00 12.11
C LEU A 109 8.05 12.01 12.55
N GLN A 110 8.99 11.88 11.60
CA GLN A 110 10.42 11.89 11.88
C GLN A 110 10.90 13.25 12.35
N GLN A 111 10.41 14.33 11.72
CA GLN A 111 10.77 15.70 12.08
C GLN A 111 10.31 16.07 13.49
N LEU A 112 9.11 15.67 13.88
CA LEU A 112 8.57 15.90 15.22
C LEU A 112 9.23 15.00 16.28
N GLY A 113 9.67 13.82 15.88
CA GLY A 113 10.31 12.84 16.74
C GLY A 113 9.37 12.10 17.70
N PRO A 114 9.86 11.02 18.32
CA PRO A 114 9.05 10.14 19.16
C PRO A 114 8.62 10.78 20.48
N GLU A 115 9.31 11.79 20.98
CA GLU A 115 8.92 12.50 22.19
C GLU A 115 7.60 13.26 22.02
N VAL A 116 7.37 13.78 20.81
CA VAL A 116 6.13 14.50 20.47
C VAL A 116 5.07 13.52 19.94
N THR A 117 5.42 12.73 18.92
CA THR A 117 4.46 11.87 18.22
C THR A 117 4.12 10.58 18.97
N LYS A 118 4.96 10.15 19.91
CA LYS A 118 4.89 8.84 20.57
C LYS A 118 5.02 7.65 19.63
N ILE A 119 5.55 7.88 18.42
CA ILE A 119 5.73 6.86 17.38
C ILE A 119 7.21 6.54 17.18
N ASP A 120 7.52 5.25 17.10
CA ASP A 120 8.82 4.76 16.62
C ASP A 120 8.77 4.61 15.10
N THR A 121 9.38 5.55 14.39
CA THR A 121 9.39 5.57 12.91
C THR A 121 10.21 4.45 12.27
N ARG A 122 10.90 3.63 13.05
CA ARG A 122 11.55 2.39 12.56
C ARG A 122 10.57 1.22 12.46
N ARG A 123 9.37 1.36 13.04
CA ARG A 123 8.35 0.31 13.14
C ARG A 123 7.03 0.79 12.53
N ILE A 124 7.09 1.17 11.24
CA ILE A 124 5.92 1.59 10.47
C ILE A 124 5.45 0.45 9.58
N GLY A 125 4.18 0.12 9.67
CA GLY A 125 3.49 -0.75 8.73
C GLY A 125 2.49 0.03 7.88
N VAL A 126 2.19 -0.50 6.70
CA VAL A 126 1.14 0.02 5.82
C VAL A 126 0.19 -1.11 5.41
N SER A 127 -1.10 -0.83 5.33
CA SER A 127 -2.11 -1.82 4.92
C SER A 127 -3.27 -1.15 4.18
N GLY A 128 -3.87 -1.88 3.26
CA GLY A 128 -5.07 -1.51 2.53
C GLY A 128 -5.66 -2.69 1.79
N CYS A 129 -6.87 -2.53 1.26
CA CYS A 129 -7.54 -3.56 0.48
C CYS A 129 -7.99 -3.02 -0.88
N SER A 130 -8.00 -3.89 -1.90
CA SER A 130 -8.43 -3.55 -3.27
C SER A 130 -7.56 -2.43 -3.85
N TYR A 131 -8.14 -1.32 -4.34
CA TYR A 131 -7.36 -0.18 -4.79
C TYR A 131 -6.43 0.36 -3.69
N ALA A 132 -6.89 0.38 -2.43
CA ALA A 132 -6.05 0.75 -1.29
C ALA A 132 -4.99 -0.33 -0.97
N GLY A 133 -5.22 -1.59 -1.35
CA GLY A 133 -4.22 -2.66 -1.30
C GLY A 133 -3.09 -2.45 -2.30
N LYS A 134 -3.43 -2.04 -3.53
CA LYS A 134 -2.45 -1.59 -4.53
C LYS A 134 -1.64 -0.40 -3.96
N MET A 135 -2.33 0.60 -3.40
CA MET A 135 -1.70 1.79 -2.79
C MET A 135 -0.73 1.39 -1.67
N ALA A 136 -1.12 0.48 -0.78
CA ALA A 136 -0.25 -0.01 0.29
C ALA A 136 1.03 -0.65 -0.28
N LEU A 137 0.91 -1.43 -1.36
CA LEU A 137 2.06 -2.04 -2.02
C LEU A 137 3.00 -0.99 -2.64
N TYR A 138 2.46 0.02 -3.34
CA TYR A 138 3.26 1.13 -3.86
C TYR A 138 3.95 1.91 -2.75
N CYS A 139 3.24 2.24 -1.67
CA CYS A 139 3.85 2.90 -0.51
C CYS A 139 5.01 2.09 0.06
N GLY A 140 4.79 0.78 0.29
CA GLY A 140 5.82 -0.12 0.80
C GLY A 140 7.01 -0.29 -0.15
N ALA A 141 6.78 -0.28 -1.46
CA ALA A 141 7.85 -0.38 -2.46
C ALA A 141 8.71 0.89 -2.54
N PHE A 142 8.10 2.07 -2.43
CA PHE A 142 8.76 3.36 -2.68
C PHE A 142 9.28 4.05 -1.43
N ASP A 143 8.89 3.63 -0.23
CA ASP A 143 9.42 4.18 1.03
C ASP A 143 10.08 3.09 1.88
N GLU A 144 11.39 3.13 1.96
CA GLU A 144 12.20 2.14 2.68
C GLU A 144 12.03 2.17 4.21
N ARG A 145 11.39 3.21 4.76
CA ARG A 145 11.08 3.34 6.18
C ARG A 145 9.89 2.49 6.61
N ILE A 146 9.12 1.97 5.65
CA ILE A 146 7.98 1.08 5.91
C ILE A 146 8.51 -0.33 6.16
N ALA A 147 8.49 -0.78 7.41
CA ALA A 147 9.01 -2.07 7.85
C ALA A 147 8.11 -3.25 7.45
N LEU A 148 6.80 -3.03 7.35
CA LEU A 148 5.80 -4.06 7.03
C LEU A 148 4.76 -3.53 6.03
N THR A 149 4.59 -4.26 4.93
CA THR A 149 3.53 -4.01 3.95
C THR A 149 2.54 -5.17 3.94
N ILE A 150 1.26 -4.88 4.16
CA ILE A 150 0.16 -5.87 4.05
C ILE A 150 -0.79 -5.38 2.96
N ALA A 151 -0.74 -6.02 1.79
CA ALA A 151 -1.61 -5.70 0.67
C ALA A 151 -2.71 -6.77 0.56
N GLN A 152 -3.94 -6.39 0.91
CA GLN A 152 -5.09 -7.26 0.83
C GLN A 152 -5.78 -7.09 -0.53
N GLU A 153 -6.00 -8.20 -1.22
CA GLU A 153 -6.74 -8.26 -2.49
C GLU A 153 -6.29 -7.19 -3.50
N PRO A 154 -4.96 -7.03 -3.74
CA PRO A 154 -4.45 -5.91 -4.50
C PRO A 154 -4.67 -6.01 -6.02
N GLY A 155 -5.00 -7.18 -6.54
CA GLY A 155 -5.36 -7.38 -7.94
C GLY A 155 -4.33 -6.96 -8.99
N GLY A 156 -4.81 -6.70 -10.20
CA GLY A 156 -4.03 -6.20 -11.33
C GLY A 156 -3.53 -4.76 -11.07
N GLY A 157 -2.28 -4.49 -11.44
CA GLY A 157 -1.61 -3.24 -11.07
C GLY A 157 -1.16 -3.17 -9.60
N GLY A 158 -1.59 -4.12 -8.76
CA GLY A 158 -1.02 -4.40 -7.46
C GLY A 158 -0.02 -5.54 -7.54
N ALA A 159 -0.36 -6.72 -6.99
CA ALA A 159 0.55 -7.86 -6.97
C ALA A 159 0.35 -8.85 -8.13
N ALA A 160 -0.78 -8.80 -8.85
CA ALA A 160 -1.03 -9.69 -9.98
C ALA A 160 -0.23 -9.24 -11.21
N ALA A 161 0.60 -10.13 -11.75
CA ALA A 161 1.44 -9.86 -12.90
C ALA A 161 0.60 -9.50 -14.14
N TRP A 162 0.93 -8.39 -14.80
CA TRP A 162 0.23 -7.89 -15.98
C TRP A 162 0.17 -8.91 -17.12
N ARG A 163 1.30 -9.57 -17.41
CA ARG A 163 1.38 -10.58 -18.47
C ARG A 163 0.48 -11.77 -18.17
N LYS A 164 0.45 -12.23 -16.90
CA LYS A 164 -0.39 -13.36 -16.49
C LYS A 164 -1.88 -12.99 -16.43
N SER A 165 -2.21 -11.78 -16.03
CA SER A 165 -3.58 -11.27 -16.10
C SER A 165 -4.07 -11.19 -17.57
N HIS A 166 -3.23 -10.75 -18.49
CA HIS A 166 -3.55 -10.67 -19.91
C HIS A 166 -3.80 -12.07 -20.54
N GLU A 167 -3.09 -13.11 -20.09
CA GLU A 167 -3.32 -14.49 -20.51
C GLU A 167 -4.65 -15.09 -20.04
N SER A 168 -5.32 -14.47 -19.07
CA SER A 168 -6.57 -14.96 -18.51
C SER A 168 -7.70 -14.88 -19.54
N LYS A 169 -8.53 -15.93 -19.57
CA LYS A 169 -9.78 -15.93 -20.34
C LYS A 169 -10.93 -15.26 -19.58
N GLU A 170 -10.73 -15.01 -18.31
CA GLU A 170 -11.72 -14.34 -17.45
C GLU A 170 -11.58 -12.81 -17.59
N ASN A 171 -12.64 -12.10 -17.20
CA ASN A 171 -12.59 -10.65 -17.15
C ASN A 171 -11.86 -10.18 -15.88
N VAL A 172 -10.53 -10.12 -15.97
CA VAL A 172 -9.64 -9.72 -14.87
C VAL A 172 -9.06 -8.33 -15.09
N GLU A 173 -8.57 -7.72 -14.03
CA GLU A 173 -7.78 -6.49 -14.10
C GLU A 173 -6.47 -6.75 -14.85
N ASP A 174 -6.34 -6.16 -16.03
CA ASP A 174 -5.13 -6.07 -16.84
C ASP A 174 -4.90 -4.62 -17.26
N ILE A 175 -3.87 -4.32 -18.06
CA ILE A 175 -3.56 -2.94 -18.49
C ILE A 175 -4.74 -2.29 -19.22
N ASP A 176 -5.54 -3.06 -19.97
CA ASP A 176 -6.65 -2.54 -20.76
C ASP A 176 -7.93 -2.30 -19.94
N LYS A 177 -8.09 -3.03 -18.83
CA LYS A 177 -9.32 -3.05 -18.01
C LYS A 177 -9.16 -2.38 -16.65
N THR A 178 -7.92 -2.09 -16.24
CA THR A 178 -7.64 -1.34 -15.02
C THR A 178 -7.77 0.15 -15.30
N ASP A 179 -8.08 0.94 -14.28
CA ASP A 179 -8.17 2.37 -14.44
C ASP A 179 -6.80 2.99 -14.77
N TYR A 180 -6.68 3.59 -15.94
CA TYR A 180 -5.41 4.11 -16.43
C TYR A 180 -4.92 5.35 -15.67
N HIS A 181 -5.79 6.09 -14.99
CA HIS A 181 -5.40 7.24 -14.16
C HIS A 181 -4.58 6.82 -12.94
N TRP A 182 -4.66 5.57 -12.54
CA TRP A 182 -3.86 5.03 -11.45
C TRP A 182 -2.38 4.86 -11.78
N PHE A 183 -2.06 4.78 -13.08
CA PHE A 183 -0.72 4.45 -13.57
C PHE A 183 -0.15 5.57 -14.44
N LEU A 184 1.13 5.45 -14.79
CA LEU A 184 1.79 6.36 -15.74
C LEU A 184 0.98 6.42 -17.04
N GLU A 185 0.71 7.63 -17.53
CA GLU A 185 -0.15 7.87 -18.68
C GLU A 185 0.26 7.03 -19.92
N SER A 186 1.55 6.95 -20.20
CA SER A 186 2.09 6.19 -21.33
C SER A 186 1.98 4.67 -21.19
N GLN A 187 1.66 4.13 -20.01
CA GLN A 187 1.62 2.69 -19.79
C GLN A 187 0.55 2.03 -20.67
N ARG A 188 -0.68 2.54 -20.64
CA ARG A 188 -1.77 2.00 -21.46
C ARG A 188 -1.53 2.25 -22.94
N GLU A 189 -1.04 3.44 -23.29
CA GLU A 189 -0.73 3.79 -24.67
C GLU A 189 0.25 2.83 -25.33
N HIS A 190 1.31 2.46 -24.62
CA HIS A 190 2.41 1.67 -25.21
C HIS A 190 2.29 0.17 -24.97
N PHE A 191 1.55 -0.27 -23.96
CA PHE A 191 1.56 -1.66 -23.50
C PHE A 191 0.18 -2.34 -23.47
N SER A 192 -0.84 -1.75 -24.13
CA SER A 192 -2.15 -2.37 -24.32
C SER A 192 -2.08 -3.63 -25.19
N GLY A 193 -3.01 -4.54 -24.96
CA GLY A 193 -3.12 -5.80 -25.71
C GLY A 193 -1.82 -6.61 -25.61
N ASP A 194 -1.44 -7.26 -26.71
CA ASP A 194 -0.22 -8.08 -26.76
C ASP A 194 1.08 -7.30 -26.55
N ASN A 195 1.05 -5.96 -26.58
CA ASN A 195 2.21 -5.16 -26.21
C ASN A 195 2.61 -5.29 -24.74
N VAL A 196 1.75 -5.83 -23.88
CA VAL A 196 2.08 -6.16 -22.49
C VAL A 196 3.33 -7.03 -22.36
N TYR A 197 3.59 -7.90 -23.35
CA TYR A 197 4.80 -8.74 -23.39
C TYR A 197 6.09 -7.96 -23.62
N ARG A 198 5.99 -6.69 -24.02
CA ARG A 198 7.12 -5.76 -24.23
C ARG A 198 7.41 -4.88 -23.03
N LEU A 199 6.59 -4.95 -21.97
CA LEU A 199 6.86 -4.23 -20.71
C LEU A 199 8.29 -4.52 -20.24
N PRO A 200 9.05 -3.50 -19.81
CA PRO A 200 10.40 -3.72 -19.27
C PRO A 200 10.39 -4.23 -17.82
N TYR A 201 9.21 -4.33 -17.20
CA TYR A 201 9.00 -4.79 -15.82
C TYR A 201 7.69 -5.58 -15.72
N ASP A 202 7.40 -6.13 -14.53
CA ASP A 202 6.07 -6.63 -14.15
C ASP A 202 5.89 -6.56 -12.62
N GLN A 203 4.72 -6.87 -12.11
CA GLN A 203 4.34 -6.62 -10.72
C GLN A 203 5.13 -7.42 -9.68
N HIS A 204 5.77 -8.53 -10.07
CA HIS A 204 6.71 -9.23 -9.20
C HIS A 204 7.93 -8.37 -8.83
N GLU A 205 8.33 -7.45 -9.70
CA GLU A 205 9.42 -6.50 -9.42
C GLU A 205 8.97 -5.42 -8.45
N LEU A 206 7.72 -4.92 -8.57
CA LEU A 206 7.14 -4.02 -7.58
C LEU A 206 7.10 -4.68 -6.19
N CYS A 207 6.66 -5.94 -6.12
CA CYS A 207 6.71 -6.71 -4.88
C CYS A 207 8.15 -6.84 -4.35
N ALA A 208 9.11 -7.14 -5.22
CA ALA A 208 10.52 -7.33 -4.86
C ALA A 208 11.19 -6.04 -4.33
N MET A 209 10.72 -4.86 -4.74
CA MET A 209 11.20 -3.57 -4.20
C MET A 209 10.93 -3.41 -2.70
N VAL A 210 10.01 -4.17 -2.11
CA VAL A 210 9.80 -4.16 -0.66
C VAL A 210 10.94 -4.84 0.10
N CYS A 211 11.67 -5.78 -0.53
CA CYS A 211 12.82 -6.45 0.09
C CYS A 211 13.92 -5.42 0.49
N PRO A 212 14.57 -5.57 1.66
CA PRO A 212 14.56 -6.69 2.61
C PRO A 212 13.49 -6.61 3.70
N ARG A 213 12.57 -5.66 3.61
CA ARG A 213 11.48 -5.43 4.56
C ARG A 213 10.38 -6.49 4.42
N ALA A 214 9.37 -6.48 5.27
CA ALA A 214 8.35 -7.52 5.27
C ALA A 214 7.20 -7.21 4.29
N LEU A 215 6.77 -8.24 3.53
CA LEU A 215 5.63 -8.18 2.63
C LEU A 215 4.68 -9.35 2.88
N LEU A 216 3.40 -9.06 3.11
CA LEU A 216 2.32 -10.04 3.16
C LEU A 216 1.26 -9.69 2.12
N LEU A 217 0.99 -10.63 1.21
CA LEU A 217 -0.07 -10.52 0.20
C LEU A 217 -1.24 -11.42 0.62
N LEU A 218 -2.46 -10.87 0.59
CA LEU A 218 -3.68 -11.59 0.92
C LEU A 218 -4.59 -11.58 -0.31
N GLY A 219 -5.14 -12.71 -0.70
CA GLY A 219 -6.01 -12.86 -1.85
C GLY A 219 -7.33 -13.52 -1.50
N ASN A 220 -8.29 -13.39 -2.43
CA ASN A 220 -9.64 -13.93 -2.33
C ASN A 220 -10.11 -14.43 -3.71
N PRO A 221 -10.10 -15.75 -3.95
CA PRO A 221 -10.39 -16.31 -5.26
C PRO A 221 -11.88 -16.20 -5.65
N ASP A 222 -12.76 -15.80 -4.72
CA ASP A 222 -14.18 -15.60 -5.02
C ASP A 222 -14.43 -14.34 -5.87
N TYR A 223 -13.37 -13.51 -6.04
CA TYR A 223 -13.39 -12.30 -6.86
C TYR A 223 -12.42 -12.42 -8.04
N PRO A 224 -12.80 -13.15 -9.12
CA PRO A 224 -11.90 -13.48 -10.23
C PRO A 224 -11.24 -12.27 -10.90
N TRP A 225 -11.91 -11.10 -10.90
CA TRP A 225 -11.33 -9.89 -11.51
C TRP A 225 -10.01 -9.43 -10.85
N LEU A 226 -9.73 -9.82 -9.60
CA LEU A 226 -8.48 -9.53 -8.90
C LEU A 226 -7.31 -10.38 -9.39
N SER A 227 -7.61 -11.46 -10.16
CA SER A 227 -6.59 -12.32 -10.76
C SER A 227 -5.58 -12.92 -9.77
N ASP A 228 -6.06 -13.59 -8.71
CA ASP A 228 -5.18 -14.30 -7.77
C ASP A 228 -4.31 -15.34 -8.49
N ALA A 229 -4.81 -15.92 -9.60
CA ALA A 229 -4.04 -16.79 -10.47
C ALA A 229 -2.79 -16.13 -11.09
N ALA A 230 -2.80 -14.80 -11.25
CA ALA A 230 -1.63 -14.02 -11.68
C ALA A 230 -0.82 -13.47 -10.51
N MET A 231 -1.45 -13.29 -9.32
CA MET A 231 -0.76 -12.86 -8.11
C MET A 231 0.19 -13.93 -7.56
N VAL A 232 -0.23 -15.20 -7.52
CA VAL A 232 0.59 -16.29 -6.97
C VAL A 232 1.93 -16.43 -7.71
N PRO A 233 1.99 -16.56 -9.06
CA PRO A 233 3.27 -16.60 -9.78
C PRO A 233 4.13 -15.35 -9.58
N SER A 234 3.49 -14.18 -9.46
CA SER A 234 4.18 -12.92 -9.15
C SER A 234 4.83 -12.96 -7.75
N ALA A 235 4.08 -13.41 -6.74
CA ALA A 235 4.58 -13.58 -5.38
C ALA A 235 5.73 -14.59 -5.30
N GLU A 236 5.59 -15.73 -5.97
CA GLU A 236 6.65 -16.75 -6.05
C GLU A 236 7.94 -16.21 -6.71
N ALA A 237 7.80 -15.44 -7.80
CA ALA A 237 8.94 -14.82 -8.47
C ALA A 237 9.63 -13.79 -7.55
N ALA A 238 8.85 -12.90 -6.93
CA ALA A 238 9.37 -11.90 -5.99
C ALA A 238 10.05 -12.54 -4.78
N SER A 239 9.51 -13.62 -4.22
CA SER A 239 10.02 -14.28 -3.01
C SER A 239 11.47 -14.77 -3.15
N LYS A 240 11.92 -15.03 -4.39
CA LYS A 240 13.31 -15.44 -4.68
C LYS A 240 14.34 -14.41 -4.22
N VAL A 241 13.95 -13.12 -4.16
CA VAL A 241 14.84 -12.06 -3.67
C VAL A 241 15.08 -12.24 -2.17
N TRP A 242 14.02 -12.43 -1.36
CA TRP A 242 14.16 -12.70 0.08
C TRP A 242 14.89 -14.01 0.35
N GLN A 243 14.63 -15.06 -0.43
CA GLN A 243 15.37 -16.32 -0.34
C GLN A 243 16.86 -16.12 -0.59
N ARG A 244 17.22 -15.30 -1.59
CA ARG A 244 18.63 -15.01 -1.92
C ARG A 244 19.36 -14.30 -0.78
N PHE A 245 18.65 -13.48 0.01
CA PHE A 245 19.19 -12.80 1.18
C PHE A 245 19.11 -13.66 2.47
N GLY A 246 18.55 -14.85 2.44
CA GLY A 246 18.40 -15.71 3.62
C GLY A 246 17.31 -15.26 4.60
N ILE A 247 16.35 -14.45 4.15
CA ILE A 247 15.29 -13.84 4.95
C ILE A 247 13.89 -14.18 4.39
N ALA A 248 13.72 -15.40 3.87
CA ALA A 248 12.49 -15.85 3.22
C ALA A 248 11.24 -15.71 4.08
N ASP A 249 11.38 -15.70 5.39
CA ASP A 249 10.31 -15.55 6.37
C ASP A 249 9.74 -14.13 6.48
N ARG A 250 10.32 -13.15 5.76
CA ARG A 250 9.82 -11.78 5.64
C ARG A 250 8.84 -11.59 4.49
N MET A 251 8.66 -12.58 3.63
CA MET A 251 7.64 -12.54 2.60
C MET A 251 6.70 -13.72 2.71
N GLY A 252 5.39 -13.47 2.53
CA GLY A 252 4.37 -14.50 2.51
C GLY A 252 3.14 -14.07 1.72
N TRP A 253 2.31 -15.06 1.39
CA TRP A 253 0.98 -14.82 0.84
C TRP A 253 -0.01 -15.85 1.37
N SER A 254 -1.29 -15.48 1.38
CA SER A 254 -2.39 -16.34 1.81
C SER A 254 -3.60 -16.07 0.93
N ILE A 255 -4.12 -17.12 0.28
CA ILE A 255 -5.28 -17.06 -0.60
C ILE A 255 -6.40 -17.86 0.06
N VAL A 256 -7.48 -17.19 0.42
CA VAL A 256 -8.63 -17.79 1.11
C VAL A 256 -9.90 -17.21 0.51
N GLY A 257 -10.87 -18.07 0.16
CA GLY A 257 -12.21 -17.69 -0.27
C GLY A 257 -13.26 -17.84 0.84
N GLY A 258 -14.53 -17.71 0.49
CA GLY A 258 -15.65 -17.85 1.40
C GLY A 258 -15.96 -16.60 2.22
N HIS A 259 -15.51 -15.43 1.76
CA HIS A 259 -15.76 -14.15 2.44
C HIS A 259 -15.99 -12.99 1.47
N GLY A 260 -16.61 -11.92 1.95
CA GLY A 260 -16.82 -10.71 1.16
C GLY A 260 -15.52 -10.00 0.77
N HIS A 261 -15.54 -9.25 -0.34
CA HIS A 261 -14.43 -8.41 -0.79
C HIS A 261 -13.99 -7.46 0.33
N CYS A 262 -12.71 -7.40 0.60
CA CYS A 262 -12.12 -6.61 1.68
C CYS A 262 -12.55 -7.00 3.12
N GLN A 263 -13.13 -8.16 3.29
CA GLN A 263 -13.41 -8.72 4.62
C GLN A 263 -12.33 -9.75 4.94
N LEU A 264 -11.43 -9.45 5.86
CA LEU A 264 -10.39 -10.40 6.26
C LEU A 264 -11.03 -11.53 7.09
N PRO A 265 -11.06 -12.79 6.60
CA PRO A 265 -11.64 -13.91 7.35
C PRO A 265 -10.74 -14.29 8.53
N GLU A 266 -11.36 -14.83 9.59
CA GLU A 266 -10.61 -15.26 10.79
C GLU A 266 -9.52 -16.30 10.49
N SER A 267 -9.71 -17.11 9.43
CA SER A 267 -8.72 -18.10 8.98
C SER A 267 -7.40 -17.47 8.51
N GLN A 268 -7.41 -16.19 8.08
CA GLN A 268 -6.19 -15.44 7.72
C GLN A 268 -5.60 -14.65 8.90
N TRP A 269 -6.30 -14.51 10.03
CA TRP A 269 -5.77 -13.77 11.17
C TRP A 269 -4.43 -14.29 11.68
N PRO A 270 -4.20 -15.60 11.81
CA PRO A 270 -2.92 -16.10 12.33
C PRO A 270 -1.70 -15.64 11.53
N VAL A 271 -1.79 -15.60 10.21
CA VAL A 271 -0.67 -15.13 9.38
C VAL A 271 -0.48 -13.62 9.52
N VAL A 272 -1.56 -12.84 9.58
CA VAL A 272 -1.48 -11.39 9.80
C VAL A 272 -0.90 -11.09 11.18
N GLN A 273 -1.37 -11.76 12.23
CA GLN A 273 -0.85 -11.63 13.60
C GLN A 273 0.66 -11.93 13.66
N LYS A 274 1.09 -13.03 13.03
CA LYS A 274 2.51 -13.38 12.96
C LYS A 274 3.36 -12.27 12.36
N PHE A 275 2.89 -11.62 11.28
CA PHE A 275 3.61 -10.52 10.65
C PHE A 275 3.60 -9.26 11.52
N LEU A 276 2.46 -8.90 12.12
CA LEU A 276 2.38 -7.77 13.06
C LEU A 276 3.31 -7.95 14.26
N ASP A 277 3.27 -9.13 14.88
CA ASP A 277 4.06 -9.43 16.08
C ASP A 277 5.55 -9.45 15.76
N LYS A 278 5.95 -10.04 14.63
CA LYS A 278 7.36 -10.16 14.27
C LYS A 278 7.96 -8.84 13.78
N PHE A 279 7.26 -8.08 12.93
CA PHE A 279 7.86 -6.97 12.19
C PHE A 279 7.48 -5.59 12.71
N LEU A 280 6.49 -5.47 13.59
CA LEU A 280 6.14 -4.21 14.25
C LEU A 280 6.35 -4.21 15.77
N ILE A 281 6.29 -5.40 16.43
CA ILE A 281 6.42 -5.48 17.89
C ILE A 281 7.77 -6.07 18.29
N GLY A 282 8.21 -7.12 17.59
CA GLY A 282 9.50 -7.75 17.87
C GLY A 282 10.70 -6.83 17.60
N ASP A 283 11.84 -7.19 18.17
CA ASP A 283 13.12 -6.56 17.81
C ASP A 283 13.52 -7.05 16.42
N ASN A 284 13.60 -6.12 15.47
CA ASN A 284 14.02 -6.38 14.09
C ASN A 284 15.53 -6.45 13.95
#